data_845c9636760bb9cf2640285805061fa7
#
_entry.id   845c9636760bb9cf2640285805061fa7
#
_cell.length_a   1.000
_cell.length_b   1.000
_cell.length_c   1.000
_cell.angle_alpha   90.00
_cell.angle_beta   90.00
_cell.angle_gamma   90.00
#
_symmetry.space_group_name_H-M   'P 1'
#
loop_
_entity.id
_entity.type
_entity.pdbx_description
1 polymer ?
#
loop_
_entity_poly.entity_id
_entity_poly.type
_entity_poly.pdbx_seq_one_letter_code
_entity_poly.pdbx_strand_id
1 'polypeptide(L)' 'MPVTTRQRGGKWRVIEAASGRICKNKAGTPVDGGGFDSKEHAARQCRAINRSLSKRGKI' A
#
# COMPACT_ATOMS: atom_id res chain seq x y z
N MET A 1 -4.24 -9.39 2.56
CA MET A 1 -3.48 -9.57 1.33
C MET A 1 -2.29 -8.64 1.30
N PRO A 2 -1.13 -9.07 0.80
CA PRO A 2 0.04 -8.21 0.77
C PRO A 2 -0.15 -7.04 -0.20
N VAL A 3 0.56 -5.97 0.07
CA VAL A 3 0.57 -4.80 -0.81
C VAL A 3 1.98 -4.60 -1.35
N THR A 4 2.08 -3.90 -2.45
CA THR A 4 3.35 -3.56 -3.07
C THR A 4 3.30 -2.12 -3.55
N THR A 5 4.41 -1.62 -4.07
CA THR A 5 4.47 -0.26 -4.58
C THR A 5 4.54 -0.28 -6.10
N ARG A 6 3.94 0.73 -6.72
CA ARG A 6 3.98 0.89 -8.16
C ARG A 6 3.91 2.37 -8.51
N GLN A 7 4.67 2.76 -9.51
CA GLN A 7 4.65 4.13 -9.99
C GLN A 7 3.48 4.34 -10.96
N ARG A 8 2.67 5.36 -10.69
CA ARG A 8 1.57 5.73 -11.54
C ARG A 8 1.42 7.24 -11.56
N GLY A 9 1.38 7.82 -12.74
CA GLY A 9 1.19 9.26 -12.89
C GLY A 9 2.22 10.08 -12.15
N GLY A 10 3.45 9.63 -12.11
CA GLY A 10 4.53 10.35 -11.44
C GLY A 10 4.55 10.20 -9.92
N LYS A 11 3.66 9.38 -9.38
CA LYS A 11 3.58 9.13 -7.93
C LYS A 11 3.76 7.66 -7.63
N TRP A 12 4.33 7.37 -6.47
CA TRP A 12 4.45 6.00 -6.00
C TRP A 12 3.23 5.64 -5.19
N ARG A 13 2.49 4.64 -5.67
CA ARG A 13 1.23 4.24 -5.06
C ARG A 13 1.38 2.89 -4.37
N VAL A 14 0.60 2.72 -3.31
CA VAL A 14 0.50 1.44 -2.61
C VAL A 14 -0.69 0.69 -3.19
N ILE A 15 -0.44 -0.47 -3.77
CA ILE A 15 -1.47 -1.27 -4.43
C ILE A 15 -1.51 -2.67 -3.85
N GLU A 16 -2.64 -3.34 -4.03
CA GLU A 16 -2.78 -4.75 -3.67
C GLU A 16 -2.02 -5.61 -4.68
N ALA A 17 -1.10 -6.42 -4.19
CA ALA A 17 -0.28 -7.26 -5.06
C ALA A 17 -1.11 -8.23 -5.89
N ALA A 18 -2.20 -8.72 -5.35
CA ALA A 18 -3.04 -9.71 -6.03
C ALA A 18 -3.87 -9.12 -7.16
N SER A 19 -4.44 -7.93 -6.96
CA SER A 19 -5.38 -7.35 -7.92
C SER A 19 -4.81 -6.17 -8.70
N GLY A 20 -3.75 -5.55 -8.19
CA GLY A 20 -3.18 -4.34 -8.80
C GLY A 20 -4.00 -3.10 -8.53
N ARG A 21 -4.99 -3.18 -7.67
CA ARG A 21 -5.84 -2.03 -7.33
C ARG A 21 -5.20 -1.21 -6.22
N ILE A 22 -5.52 0.08 -6.21
CA ILE A 22 -5.06 0.98 -5.15
C ILE A 22 -5.60 0.47 -3.81
N CYS A 23 -4.69 0.31 -2.85
CA CYS A 23 -5.09 -0.13 -1.51
C CYS A 23 -5.84 0.98 -0.80
N LYS A 24 -7.03 0.67 -0.31
CA LYS A 24 -7.87 1.63 0.39
C LYS A 24 -8.18 1.13 1.79
N ASN A 25 -8.42 2.08 2.70
CA ASN A 25 -8.84 1.75 4.04
C ASN A 25 -10.36 1.53 4.09
N LYS A 26 -10.90 1.29 5.28
CA LYS A 26 -12.33 1.04 5.46
C LYS A 26 -13.20 2.20 5.02
N ALA A 27 -12.68 3.40 5.09
CA ALA A 27 -13.42 4.60 4.67
C ALA A 27 -13.41 4.80 3.15
N GLY A 28 -12.70 3.93 2.41
CA GLY A 28 -12.60 4.05 0.97
C GLY A 28 -11.55 5.03 0.50
N THR A 29 -10.73 5.52 1.41
CA THR A 29 -9.66 6.46 1.09
C THR A 29 -8.36 5.69 0.83
N PRO A 30 -7.60 6.03 -0.22
CA PRO A 30 -6.31 5.38 -0.45
C PRO A 30 -5.39 5.53 0.75
N VAL A 31 -4.75 4.44 1.15
CA VAL A 31 -3.85 4.45 2.32
C VAL A 31 -2.62 5.31 2.09
N ASP A 32 -2.28 5.57 0.83
CA ASP A 32 -1.13 6.40 0.47
C ASP A 32 -1.47 7.87 0.34
N GLY A 33 -2.72 8.26 0.59
CA GLY A 33 -3.14 9.66 0.55
C GLY A 33 -3.01 10.32 -0.82
N GLY A 34 -3.08 9.54 -1.89
CA GLY A 34 -2.93 10.07 -3.25
C GLY A 34 -1.60 9.76 -3.88
N GLY A 35 -0.69 9.14 -3.13
CA GLY A 35 0.60 8.74 -3.63
C GLY A 35 1.75 9.43 -2.91
N PHE A 36 2.93 8.85 -3.04
CA PHE A 36 4.15 9.38 -2.45
C PHE A 36 5.09 9.90 -3.54
N ASP A 37 5.86 10.91 -3.20
CA ASP A 37 6.83 11.47 -4.14
C ASP A 37 8.06 10.58 -4.29
N SER A 38 8.35 9.75 -3.30
CA SER A 38 9.52 8.88 -3.34
C SER A 38 9.14 7.43 -3.13
N LYS A 39 9.88 6.55 -3.79
CA LYS A 39 9.72 5.11 -3.65
C LYS A 39 9.96 4.65 -2.22
N GLU A 40 10.90 5.29 -1.53
CA GLU A 40 11.24 4.92 -0.17
C GLU A 40 10.07 5.09 0.79
N HIS A 41 9.34 6.19 0.66
CA HIS A 41 8.17 6.42 1.49
C HIS A 41 7.08 5.39 1.20
N ALA A 42 6.84 5.10 -0.07
CA ALA A 42 5.86 4.11 -0.47
C ALA A 42 6.26 2.72 0.04
N ALA A 43 7.53 2.37 -0.07
CA ALA A 43 8.03 1.08 0.41
C ALA A 43 7.89 0.94 1.92
N ARG A 44 8.14 2.03 2.64
CA ARG A 44 7.99 2.04 4.10
C ARG A 44 6.53 1.83 4.50
N GLN A 45 5.61 2.50 3.83
CA GLN A 45 4.19 2.33 4.08
C GLN A 45 3.73 0.92 3.75
N CYS A 46 4.20 0.40 2.63
CA CYS A 46 3.90 -0.96 2.18
C CYS A 46 4.36 -1.98 3.22
N ARG A 47 5.56 -1.80 3.74
CA ARG A 47 6.12 -2.68 4.76
C ARG A 47 5.29 -2.65 6.04
N ALA A 48 4.85 -1.47 6.44
CA ALA A 48 4.02 -1.31 7.65
C ALA A 48 2.68 -2.01 7.48
N ILE A 49 2.06 -1.89 6.32
CA ILE A 49 0.79 -2.53 6.04
C ILE A 49 0.93 -4.05 6.02
N ASN A 50 1.95 -4.56 5.34
CA ASN A 50 2.18 -6.01 5.26
C ASN A 50 2.46 -6.59 6.63
N ARG A 51 3.18 -5.86 7.47
CA ARG A 51 3.45 -6.27 8.84
C ARG A 51 2.16 -6.38 9.65
N SER A 52 1.28 -5.40 9.48
CA SER A 52 -0.01 -5.39 10.16
C SER A 52 -0.89 -6.55 9.71
N LEU A 53 -0.95 -6.81 8.41
CA LEU A 53 -1.71 -7.91 7.85
C LEU A 53 -1.19 -9.26 8.32
N SER A 54 0.12 -9.43 8.32
CA SER A 54 0.76 -10.66 8.77
C SER A 54 0.45 -10.92 10.24
N LYS A 55 0.45 -9.88 11.04
CA LYS A 55 0.15 -9.97 12.46
C LYS A 55 -1.29 -10.41 12.71
N ARG A 56 -2.22 -9.93 11.88
CA ARG A 56 -3.62 -10.31 11.97
C ARG A 56 -3.87 -11.74 11.52
N GLY A 57 -3.15 -12.16 10.50
CA GLY A 57 -3.32 -13.50 9.94
C GLY A 57 -2.70 -14.60 10.76
N LYS A 58 -2.04 -14.25 11.84
CA LYS A 58 -1.27 -15.19 12.64
C LYS A 58 -2.05 -15.84 13.77
N ILE A 59 -3.31 -15.66 13.81
CA ILE A 59 -4.15 -16.20 14.88
C ILE A 59 -4.35 -17.70 14.76
#